data_1becabead68a832bc498f96047b10444
#
_entry.id   1becabead68a832bc498f96047b10444
#
_cell.length_a   1.000
_cell.length_b   1.000
_cell.length_c   1.000
_cell.angle_alpha   90.00
_cell.angle_beta   90.00
_cell.angle_gamma   90.00
#
_symmetry.space_group_name_H-M   'P 1'
#
loop_
_entity.id
_entity.type
_entity.pdbx_description
1 polymer ?
#
loop_
_entity_poly.entity_id
_entity_poly.type
_entity_poly.pdbx_seq_one_letter_code
_entity_poly.pdbx_strand_id
1 'polypeptide(L)'
;MTLEEALKILSKRRYLAAEEARYYTEIAFSLEGYEKIRQQITACNAEIALGNASLEKYRESLILQRDEILRNAGLSYDMLFPRYTCSCCNDTGYTDGKKCRCL
;
A
#
# COMPACT_ATOMS: atom_id res chain seq x y z
N MET A 1 -22.01 -23.42 0.34
CA MET A 1 -21.38 -22.42 1.23
C MET A 1 -22.42 -21.38 1.65
N THR A 2 -22.50 -21.10 2.94
CA THR A 2 -23.40 -20.05 3.43
C THR A 2 -22.74 -18.68 3.29
N LEU A 3 -23.55 -17.62 3.37
CA LEU A 3 -23.05 -16.25 3.39
C LEU A 3 -22.07 -16.04 4.54
N GLU A 4 -22.40 -16.56 5.73
CA GLU A 4 -21.55 -16.45 6.91
C GLU A 4 -20.17 -17.08 6.67
N GLU A 5 -20.15 -18.28 6.08
CA GLU A 5 -18.88 -18.95 5.74
C GLU A 5 -18.06 -18.14 4.74
N ALA A 6 -18.73 -17.60 3.71
CA ALA A 6 -18.06 -16.77 2.70
C ALA A 6 -17.46 -15.53 3.33
N LEU A 7 -18.18 -14.86 4.23
CA LEU A 7 -17.68 -13.66 4.92
C LEU A 7 -16.49 -13.98 5.83
N LYS A 8 -16.47 -15.15 6.45
CA LYS A 8 -15.32 -15.59 7.25
C LYS A 8 -14.08 -15.79 6.39
N ILE A 9 -14.24 -16.36 5.20
CA ILE A 9 -13.14 -16.53 4.25
C ILE A 9 -12.58 -15.17 3.83
N LEU A 10 -13.45 -14.23 3.50
CA LEU A 10 -13.03 -12.88 3.11
C LEU A 10 -12.32 -12.15 4.25
N SER A 11 -12.81 -12.29 5.48
CA SER A 11 -12.18 -11.71 6.66
C SER A 11 -10.76 -12.25 6.85
N LYS A 12 -10.57 -13.57 6.67
CA LYS A 12 -9.25 -14.19 6.77
C LYS A 12 -8.32 -13.67 5.67
N ARG A 13 -8.83 -13.50 4.44
CA ARG A 13 -8.03 -12.95 3.34
C ARG A 13 -7.55 -11.54 3.64
N ARG A 14 -8.44 -10.68 4.19
CA ARG A 14 -8.06 -9.32 4.58
C ARG A 14 -6.97 -9.34 5.65
N TYR A 15 -7.12 -10.20 6.64
CA TYR A 15 -6.13 -10.33 7.72
C TYR A 15 -4.77 -10.72 7.15
N LEU A 16 -4.72 -11.74 6.30
CA LEU A 16 -3.47 -12.22 5.72
C LEU A 16 -2.83 -11.16 4.81
N ALA A 17 -3.64 -10.44 4.04
CA ALA A 17 -3.14 -9.37 3.19
C ALA A 17 -2.50 -8.25 4.02
N ALA A 18 -3.14 -7.86 5.13
CA ALA A 18 -2.61 -6.84 6.03
C ALA A 18 -1.32 -7.30 6.71
N GLU A 19 -1.26 -8.56 7.14
CA GLU A 19 -0.07 -9.13 7.78
C GLU A 19 1.11 -9.18 6.81
N GLU A 20 0.87 -9.57 5.54
CA GLU A 20 1.89 -9.58 4.52
C GLU A 20 2.43 -8.17 4.27
N ALA A 21 1.53 -7.19 4.12
CA ALA A 21 1.93 -5.80 3.92
C ALA A 21 2.75 -5.26 5.09
N ARG A 22 2.37 -5.61 6.31
CA ARG A 22 3.10 -5.21 7.51
C ARG A 22 4.50 -5.81 7.53
N TYR A 23 4.63 -7.08 7.17
CA TYR A 23 5.91 -7.76 7.11
C TYR A 23 6.88 -7.04 6.16
N TYR A 24 6.43 -6.74 4.93
CA TYR A 24 7.26 -6.04 3.96
C TYR A 24 7.54 -4.59 4.37
N THR A 25 6.58 -3.93 5.01
CA THR A 25 6.78 -2.57 5.52
C THR A 25 7.87 -2.54 6.59
N GLU A 26 7.89 -3.51 7.50
CA GLU A 26 8.93 -3.61 8.52
C GLU A 26 10.31 -3.79 7.89
N ILE A 27 10.41 -4.63 6.84
CA ILE A 27 11.66 -4.80 6.12
C ILE A 27 12.09 -3.47 5.48
N ALA A 28 11.17 -2.78 4.81
CA ALA A 28 11.46 -1.50 4.15
C ALA A 28 12.00 -0.48 5.15
N PHE A 29 11.38 -0.35 6.33
CA PHE A 29 11.82 0.58 7.35
C PHE A 29 13.20 0.25 7.93
N SER A 30 13.66 -1.00 7.79
CA SER A 30 14.99 -1.41 8.20
C SER A 30 16.08 -1.09 7.18
N LEU A 31 15.69 -0.74 5.94
CA LEU A 31 16.64 -0.44 4.88
C LEU A 31 17.27 0.93 5.06
N GLU A 32 18.59 1.01 4.88
CA GLU A 32 19.30 2.27 5.00
C GLU A 32 18.79 3.30 3.99
N GLY A 33 18.44 4.49 4.48
CA GLY A 33 17.99 5.60 3.66
C GLY A 33 16.50 5.60 3.34
N TYR A 34 15.78 4.49 3.55
CA TYR A 34 14.37 4.42 3.21
C TYR A 34 13.52 5.42 4.03
N GLU A 35 13.68 5.42 5.34
CA GLU A 35 12.89 6.30 6.23
C GLU A 35 13.12 7.78 5.92
N LYS A 36 14.37 8.15 5.65
CA LYS A 36 14.69 9.54 5.29
C LYS A 36 14.00 9.97 4.01
N ILE A 37 14.05 9.13 2.97
CA ILE A 37 13.41 9.43 1.68
C ILE A 37 11.89 9.45 1.85
N ARG A 38 11.31 8.54 2.62
CA ARG A 38 9.88 8.53 2.90
C ARG A 38 9.43 9.84 3.54
N GLN A 39 10.19 10.33 4.52
CA GLN A 39 9.89 11.60 5.19
C GLN A 39 10.01 12.78 4.21
N GLN A 40 11.00 12.76 3.33
CA GLN A 40 11.18 13.82 2.34
C GLN A 40 10.03 13.83 1.33
N ILE A 41 9.56 12.66 0.89
CA ILE A 41 8.40 12.56 -0.02
C ILE A 41 7.15 13.13 0.67
N THR A 42 6.92 12.77 1.93
CA THR A 42 5.78 13.28 2.71
C THR A 42 5.83 14.80 2.81
N ALA A 43 7.00 15.37 3.09
CA ALA A 43 7.17 16.81 3.16
C ALA A 43 6.89 17.48 1.82
N CYS A 44 7.37 16.90 0.70
CA CYS A 44 7.08 17.41 -0.63
C CYS A 44 5.58 17.39 -0.94
N ASN A 45 4.90 16.30 -0.57
CA ASN A 45 3.46 16.18 -0.78
C ASN A 45 2.70 17.29 -0.04
N ALA A 46 3.10 17.60 1.19
CA ALA A 46 2.49 18.67 1.98
C ALA A 46 2.70 20.04 1.31
N GLU A 47 3.92 20.32 0.85
CA GLU A 47 4.24 21.57 0.17
C GLU A 47 3.50 21.74 -1.16
N ILE A 48 3.40 20.66 -1.94
CA ILE A 48 2.66 20.65 -3.20
C ILE A 48 1.18 20.92 -2.94
N ALA A 49 0.61 20.32 -1.90
CA ALA A 49 -0.79 20.53 -1.50
C ALA A 49 -1.04 21.99 -1.10
N LEU A 50 -0.03 22.70 -0.59
CA LEU A 50 -0.10 24.12 -0.26
C LEU A 50 0.12 25.05 -1.46
N GLY A 51 0.26 24.48 -2.65
CA GLY A 51 0.40 25.26 -3.89
C GLY A 51 1.80 25.34 -4.46
N ASN A 52 2.79 24.70 -3.86
CA ASN A 52 4.17 24.75 -4.33
C ASN A 52 4.43 23.66 -5.37
N ALA A 53 3.86 23.83 -6.57
CA ALA A 53 3.95 22.88 -7.67
C ALA A 53 5.38 22.68 -8.20
N SER A 54 6.32 23.60 -7.89
CA SER A 54 7.70 23.51 -8.37
C SER A 54 8.43 22.29 -7.78
N LEU A 55 7.92 21.70 -6.71
CA LEU A 55 8.52 20.54 -6.07
C LEU A 55 8.11 19.20 -6.70
N GLU A 56 7.23 19.19 -7.71
CA GLU A 56 6.77 17.94 -8.32
C GLU A 56 7.92 17.13 -8.94
N LYS A 57 8.85 17.78 -9.65
CA LYS A 57 10.01 17.09 -10.22
C LYS A 57 10.94 16.54 -9.14
N TYR A 58 11.12 17.30 -8.08
CA TYR A 58 11.92 16.85 -6.95
C TYR A 58 11.29 15.62 -6.28
N ARG A 59 9.97 15.64 -6.11
CA ARG A 59 9.22 14.48 -5.58
C ARG A 59 9.40 13.25 -6.47
N GLU A 60 9.33 13.41 -7.79
CA GLU A 60 9.55 12.29 -8.72
C GLU A 60 10.94 11.68 -8.54
N SER A 61 11.96 12.52 -8.38
CA SER A 61 13.32 12.06 -8.11
C SER A 61 13.41 11.25 -6.81
N LEU A 62 12.74 11.71 -5.75
CA LEU A 62 12.71 11.00 -4.47
C LEU A 62 11.98 9.66 -4.60
N ILE A 63 10.90 9.61 -5.36
CA ILE A 63 10.16 8.37 -5.61
C ILE A 63 11.05 7.35 -6.33
N LEU A 64 11.81 7.77 -7.33
CA LEU A 64 12.74 6.90 -8.03
C LEU A 64 13.84 6.36 -7.09
N GLN A 65 14.36 7.20 -6.20
CA GLN A 65 15.33 6.77 -5.20
C GLN A 65 14.73 5.76 -4.23
N ARG A 66 13.50 6.00 -3.77
CA ARG A 66 12.78 5.06 -2.92
C ARG A 66 12.62 3.71 -3.59
N ASP A 67 12.17 3.71 -4.84
CA ASP A 67 11.93 2.48 -5.59
C ASP A 67 13.23 1.70 -5.84
N GLU A 68 14.35 2.40 -6.02
CA GLU A 68 15.65 1.76 -6.17
C GLU A 68 16.11 1.10 -4.87
N ILE A 69 15.93 1.76 -3.73
CA ILE A 69 16.23 1.17 -2.42
C ILE A 69 15.44 -0.11 -2.22
N LEU A 70 14.14 -0.08 -2.52
CA LEU A 70 13.29 -1.26 -2.39
C LEU A 70 13.70 -2.37 -3.34
N ARG A 71 13.98 -2.03 -4.61
CA ARG A 71 14.36 -3.01 -5.62
C ARG A 71 15.63 -3.74 -5.24
N ASN A 72 16.61 -3.04 -4.70
CA ASN A 72 17.87 -3.63 -4.24
C ASN A 72 17.66 -4.65 -3.12
N ALA A 73 16.56 -4.56 -2.39
CA ALA A 73 16.18 -5.51 -1.35
C ALA A 73 15.19 -6.56 -1.84
N GLY A 74 14.88 -6.58 -3.14
CA GLY A 74 13.92 -7.52 -3.72
C GLY A 74 12.47 -7.14 -3.48
N LEU A 75 12.20 -5.88 -3.14
CA LEU A 75 10.86 -5.39 -2.86
C LEU A 75 10.37 -4.43 -3.95
N SER A 76 9.05 -4.23 -4.00
CA SER A 76 8.41 -3.18 -4.77
C SER A 76 7.48 -2.40 -3.85
N TYR A 77 7.17 -1.15 -4.21
CA TYR A 77 6.37 -0.30 -3.35
C TYR A 77 4.96 -0.84 -3.08
N ASP A 78 4.36 -1.49 -4.08
CA ASP A 78 3.02 -2.08 -3.94
C ASP A 78 2.96 -3.21 -2.91
N MET A 79 4.09 -3.87 -2.63
CA MET A 79 4.16 -4.93 -1.62
C MET A 79 3.97 -4.40 -0.19
N LEU A 80 4.13 -3.10 0.02
CA LEU A 80 3.96 -2.47 1.33
C LEU A 80 2.49 -2.20 1.68
N PHE A 81 1.59 -2.50 0.75
CA PHE A 81 0.15 -2.30 0.92
C PHE A 81 -0.57 -3.63 0.84
N PRO A 82 -1.74 -3.79 1.52
CA PRO A 82 -2.49 -5.03 1.43
C PRO A 82 -2.90 -5.34 -0.01
N ARG A 83 -2.60 -6.57 -0.46
CA ARG A 83 -2.99 -7.04 -1.80
C ARG A 83 -4.18 -7.96 -1.66
N TYR A 84 -5.36 -7.41 -1.91
CA TYR A 84 -6.62 -8.13 -1.75
C TYR A 84 -6.90 -9.02 -2.96
N THR A 85 -7.54 -10.17 -2.71
CA THR A 85 -7.92 -11.10 -3.77
C THR A 85 -8.96 -10.48 -4.69
N CYS A 86 -9.95 -9.81 -4.11
CA CYS A 86 -10.96 -9.07 -4.87
C CYS A 86 -10.67 -7.58 -4.83
N SER A 87 -10.30 -6.99 -5.96
CA SER A 87 -9.99 -5.57 -6.05
C SER A 87 -11.24 -4.68 -6.02
N CYS A 88 -12.43 -5.25 -6.29
CA CYS A 88 -13.67 -4.47 -6.30
C CYS A 88 -14.14 -4.11 -4.89
N CYS A 89 -14.11 -5.07 -3.97
CA CYS A 89 -14.58 -4.87 -2.60
C CYS A 89 -13.45 -4.93 -1.56
N ASN A 90 -12.21 -5.15 -1.99
CA ASN A 90 -11.06 -5.34 -1.09
C ASN A 90 -11.34 -6.44 -0.04
N ASP A 91 -11.93 -7.55 -0.52
CA ASP A 91 -12.28 -8.73 0.28
C ASP A 91 -13.26 -8.43 1.43
N THR A 92 -14.06 -7.36 1.33
CA THR A 92 -15.12 -7.09 2.29
C THR A 92 -16.42 -7.82 1.96
N GLY A 93 -16.61 -8.16 0.67
CA GLY A 93 -17.82 -8.79 0.18
C GLY A 93 -18.91 -7.80 -0.23
N TYR A 94 -18.70 -6.51 -0.01
CA TYR A 94 -19.70 -5.48 -0.28
C TYR A 94 -19.08 -4.27 -0.97
N THR A 95 -19.83 -3.72 -1.93
CA THR A 95 -19.44 -2.50 -2.64
C THR A 95 -20.65 -1.59 -2.66
N ASP A 96 -20.52 -0.37 -2.12
CA ASP A 96 -21.60 0.62 -2.04
C ASP A 96 -22.88 0.04 -1.40
N GLY A 97 -22.71 -0.75 -0.33
CA GLY A 97 -23.83 -1.35 0.40
C GLY A 97 -24.46 -2.56 -0.27
N LYS A 98 -23.94 -3.00 -1.43
CA LYS A 98 -24.44 -4.15 -2.17
C LYS A 98 -23.41 -5.27 -2.16
N LYS A 99 -23.87 -6.51 -2.29
CA LYS A 99 -22.96 -7.67 -2.40
C LYS A 99 -22.06 -7.52 -3.62
N CYS A 100 -20.77 -7.74 -3.42
CA CYS A 100 -19.81 -7.81 -4.50
C CYS A 100 -19.98 -9.09 -5.29
N ARG A 101 -19.55 -9.09 -6.55
CA ARG A 101 -19.61 -10.27 -7.42
C ARG A 101 -18.81 -11.46 -6.88
N CYS A 102 -17.79 -11.22 -6.06
CA CYS A 102 -17.00 -12.30 -5.45
C CYS A 102 -17.74 -13.02 -4.32
N LEU A 103 -18.82 -12.45 -3.85
CA LEU A 103 -19.67 -13.01 -2.81
C LEU A 103 -20.92 -13.65 -3.42
#